data_5ffaaa7f0cbe3b640c9e95b352979919
#
_entry.id   5ffaaa7f0cbe3b640c9e95b352979919
#
_cell.length_a   1.000
_cell.length_b   1.000
_cell.length_c   1.000
_cell.angle_alpha   90.00
_cell.angle_beta   90.00
_cell.angle_gamma   90.00
#
_symmetry.space_group_name_H-M   'P 1'
#
loop_
_entity.id
_entity.type
_entity.pdbx_description
1 polymer ?
#
loop_
_entity_poly.entity_id
_entity_poly.type
_entity_poly.pdbx_seq_one_letter_code
_entity_poly.pdbx_strand_id
1 'polypeptide(L)'
;MKRSFAIFALLALSFAINACDSNSEVGTMTDSRDGQTYKTVKIGNHVWMAENLNFKTDSSWCYNDEESNCQKYGRLYSWNAARSACPADWRLPSKAEFETLFRAVGGTQDKENEKKWMGAGTKLKSTSGWKSSAKGLAFGLALAMPAHIKSKDGLKNLSDLSISSNGTDDYSFTALPAGIKEVYYNYEGFYAEFWSSTEVNSEFANNAQAYKLHLVSPTKTAVLNGTFKEFGLSVRCVRD
;
A
#
# COMPACT_ATOMS: atom_id res chain seq x y z
N MET A 1 63.52 -31.11 35.92
CA MET A 1 62.44 -31.29 34.95
C MET A 1 61.36 -30.27 35.24
N LYS A 2 61.32 -29.15 34.47
CA LYS A 2 60.29 -28.10 34.59
C LYS A 2 59.33 -28.28 33.42
N ARG A 3 58.03 -28.59 33.67
CA ARG A 3 56.96 -28.69 32.68
C ARG A 3 56.33 -27.35 32.56
N SER A 4 56.49 -26.71 31.39
CA SER A 4 55.72 -25.49 31.01
C SER A 4 54.35 -25.91 30.51
N PHE A 5 53.29 -25.37 31.13
CA PHE A 5 51.94 -25.43 30.64
C PHE A 5 51.68 -24.18 29.78
N ALA A 6 51.47 -24.38 28.49
CA ALA A 6 50.99 -23.33 27.57
C ALA A 6 49.47 -23.27 27.67
N ILE A 7 48.96 -22.10 28.10
CA ILE A 7 47.56 -21.79 28.14
C ILE A 7 47.18 -21.22 26.75
N PHE A 8 46.39 -21.98 25.96
CA PHE A 8 45.77 -21.48 24.75
C PHE A 8 44.53 -20.71 25.14
N ALA A 9 44.57 -19.36 24.99
CA ALA A 9 43.41 -18.52 25.09
C ALA A 9 42.62 -18.59 23.77
N LEU A 10 41.46 -19.26 23.77
CA LEU A 10 40.50 -19.17 22.67
C LEU A 10 39.81 -17.80 22.71
N LEU A 11 40.13 -16.95 21.76
CA LEU A 11 39.34 -15.74 21.47
C LEU A 11 38.05 -16.21 20.76
N ALA A 12 36.94 -16.22 21.50
CA ALA A 12 35.61 -16.35 20.91
C ALA A 12 35.22 -15.01 20.25
N LEU A 13 35.32 -14.98 18.93
CA LEU A 13 34.82 -13.85 18.12
C LEU A 13 33.29 -13.94 18.08
N SER A 14 32.63 -13.23 18.97
CA SER A 14 31.17 -13.09 18.94
C SER A 14 30.78 -12.21 17.75
N PHE A 15 30.34 -12.84 16.66
CA PHE A 15 29.60 -12.14 15.61
C PHE A 15 28.25 -11.71 16.19
N ALA A 16 28.11 -10.42 16.48
CA ALA A 16 26.80 -9.82 16.71
C ALA A 16 26.04 -9.87 15.38
N ILE A 17 25.15 -10.82 15.26
CA ILE A 17 24.15 -10.83 14.21
C ILE A 17 23.21 -9.67 14.59
N ASN A 18 23.36 -8.53 13.92
CA ASN A 18 22.33 -7.51 13.92
C ASN A 18 21.10 -8.14 13.25
N ALA A 19 20.23 -8.76 14.04
CA ALA A 19 18.87 -9.03 13.63
C ALA A 19 18.27 -7.66 13.27
N CYS A 20 17.91 -7.50 12.01
CA CYS A 20 17.15 -6.35 11.55
C CYS A 20 15.79 -6.46 12.27
N ASP A 21 15.69 -5.82 13.42
CA ASP A 21 14.47 -5.76 14.20
C ASP A 21 13.47 -4.91 13.39
N SER A 22 12.48 -5.58 12.82
CA SER A 22 11.39 -4.94 12.06
C SER A 22 10.38 -4.28 13.01
N ASN A 23 10.86 -3.66 14.10
CA ASN A 23 10.04 -2.85 14.98
C ASN A 23 9.69 -1.55 14.24
N SER A 24 8.62 -1.59 13.45
CA SER A 24 7.99 -0.39 12.97
C SER A 24 7.53 0.42 14.19
N GLU A 25 8.10 1.60 14.37
CA GLU A 25 7.72 2.51 15.46
C GLU A 25 6.29 2.99 15.20
N VAL A 26 5.34 2.45 15.96
CA VAL A 26 3.91 2.79 15.88
C VAL A 26 3.64 3.95 16.83
N GLY A 27 2.91 4.95 16.35
CA GLY A 27 2.49 6.12 17.11
C GLY A 27 1.08 6.56 16.77
N THR A 28 0.74 7.77 17.17
CA THR A 28 -0.52 8.42 16.81
C THR A 28 -0.29 9.88 16.47
N MET A 29 -1.22 10.46 15.68
CA MET A 29 -1.32 11.90 15.45
C MET A 29 -2.78 12.32 15.55
N THR A 30 -3.04 13.49 16.07
CA THR A 30 -4.39 14.07 16.13
C THR A 30 -4.48 15.23 15.14
N ASP A 31 -5.47 15.17 14.26
CA ASP A 31 -5.78 16.27 13.35
C ASP A 31 -6.47 17.39 14.14
N SER A 32 -5.81 18.53 14.25
CA SER A 32 -6.34 19.66 15.03
C SER A 32 -7.58 20.32 14.41
N ARG A 33 -7.90 19.99 13.15
CA ARG A 33 -9.04 20.57 12.43
C ARG A 33 -10.37 19.97 12.84
N ASP A 34 -10.40 18.67 13.20
CA ASP A 34 -11.61 17.94 13.60
C ASP A 34 -11.44 17.10 14.87
N GLY A 35 -10.22 17.04 15.43
CA GLY A 35 -9.91 16.29 16.63
C GLY A 35 -9.76 14.78 16.39
N GLN A 36 -9.84 14.29 15.13
CA GLN A 36 -9.69 12.87 14.85
C GLN A 36 -8.25 12.42 15.05
N THR A 37 -8.09 11.29 15.73
CA THR A 37 -6.77 10.68 15.96
C THR A 37 -6.55 9.52 15.00
N TYR A 38 -5.40 9.49 14.36
CA TYR A 38 -4.95 8.46 13.42
C TYR A 38 -3.73 7.73 13.96
N LYS A 39 -3.67 6.43 13.77
CA LYS A 39 -2.44 5.65 13.97
C LYS A 39 -1.40 6.07 12.96
N THR A 40 -0.15 6.01 13.35
CA THR A 40 1.01 6.30 12.50
C THR A 40 2.05 5.21 12.62
N VAL A 41 2.89 5.06 11.60
CA VAL A 41 3.97 4.08 11.58
C VAL A 41 5.18 4.65 10.86
N LYS A 42 6.37 4.45 11.42
CA LYS A 42 7.63 4.79 10.76
C LYS A 42 8.05 3.63 9.85
N ILE A 43 8.18 3.91 8.57
CA ILE A 43 8.69 2.95 7.58
C ILE A 43 9.80 3.62 6.80
N GLY A 44 11.01 3.09 6.90
CA GLY A 44 12.20 3.75 6.38
C GLY A 44 12.45 5.07 7.09
N ASN A 45 12.64 6.14 6.33
CA ASN A 45 12.91 7.47 6.86
C ASN A 45 11.67 8.35 7.03
N HIS A 46 10.47 7.82 6.75
CA HIS A 46 9.23 8.58 6.79
C HIS A 46 8.25 8.01 7.83
N VAL A 47 7.45 8.90 8.39
CA VAL A 47 6.30 8.54 9.21
C VAL A 47 5.04 8.60 8.34
N TRP A 48 4.33 7.49 8.23
CA TRP A 48 3.11 7.33 7.45
C TRP A 48 1.90 7.28 8.37
N MET A 49 0.77 7.81 7.93
CA MET A 49 -0.50 7.41 8.53
C MET A 49 -0.70 5.90 8.33
N ALA A 50 -1.11 5.19 9.37
CA ALA A 50 -1.48 3.77 9.34
C ALA A 50 -2.99 3.56 9.12
N GLU A 51 -3.73 4.65 9.02
CA GLU A 51 -5.17 4.70 8.72
C GLU A 51 -5.42 5.68 7.58
N ASN A 52 -6.48 5.45 6.80
CA ASN A 52 -6.87 6.35 5.73
C ASN A 52 -7.42 7.65 6.30
N LEU A 53 -7.07 8.77 5.70
CA LEU A 53 -7.58 10.07 6.09
C LEU A 53 -9.12 10.10 5.99
N ASN A 54 -9.78 10.68 7.01
CA ASN A 54 -11.24 10.80 7.08
C ASN A 54 -11.73 12.27 7.24
N PHE A 55 -10.83 13.24 7.13
CA PHE A 55 -11.18 14.66 7.18
C PHE A 55 -12.11 15.04 6.01
N LYS A 56 -13.29 15.59 6.31
CA LYS A 56 -14.28 15.97 5.30
C LYS A 56 -13.85 17.24 4.56
N THR A 57 -13.77 17.16 3.23
CA THR A 57 -13.55 18.30 2.33
C THR A 57 -14.60 18.31 1.23
N ASP A 58 -14.69 19.40 0.51
CA ASP A 58 -15.40 19.41 -0.77
C ASP A 58 -14.75 18.38 -1.69
N SER A 59 -15.54 17.67 -2.51
CA SER A 59 -15.08 16.58 -3.36
C SER A 59 -14.38 15.43 -2.60
N SER A 60 -14.93 15.09 -1.42
CA SER A 60 -14.62 13.87 -0.67
C SER A 60 -15.89 13.12 -0.30
N TRP A 61 -15.86 11.79 -0.35
CA TRP A 61 -17.03 10.92 -0.23
C TRP A 61 -16.78 9.75 0.72
N CYS A 62 -17.82 9.31 1.43
CA CYS A 62 -17.85 7.98 2.00
C CYS A 62 -18.20 6.96 0.92
N TYR A 63 -17.63 5.76 0.94
CA TYR A 63 -18.01 4.72 -0.02
C TYR A 63 -19.53 4.46 0.04
N ASN A 64 -20.22 4.43 -1.11
CA ASN A 64 -21.69 4.35 -1.24
C ASN A 64 -22.46 5.50 -0.55
N ASP A 65 -21.81 6.62 -0.26
CA ASP A 65 -22.38 7.75 0.50
C ASP A 65 -22.86 7.37 1.92
N GLU A 66 -22.35 6.26 2.47
CA GLU A 66 -22.68 5.75 3.80
C GLU A 66 -21.59 6.15 4.81
N GLU A 67 -21.97 6.86 5.88
CA GLU A 67 -21.04 7.35 6.92
C GLU A 67 -20.31 6.20 7.65
N SER A 68 -20.95 5.06 7.80
CA SER A 68 -20.34 3.84 8.36
C SER A 68 -19.11 3.38 7.55
N ASN A 69 -19.09 3.62 6.23
CA ASN A 69 -17.97 3.32 5.38
C ASN A 69 -16.82 4.34 5.57
N CYS A 70 -17.11 5.59 5.88
CA CYS A 70 -16.09 6.55 6.28
C CYS A 70 -15.42 6.15 7.60
N GLN A 71 -16.19 5.69 8.58
CA GLN A 71 -15.63 5.19 9.85
C GLN A 71 -14.74 3.96 9.65
N LYS A 72 -15.10 3.10 8.71
CA LYS A 72 -14.37 1.86 8.42
C LYS A 72 -13.15 2.06 7.54
N TYR A 73 -13.27 2.86 6.49
CA TYR A 73 -12.30 2.95 5.39
C TYR A 73 -11.65 4.32 5.24
N GLY A 74 -12.08 5.33 5.99
CA GLY A 74 -11.78 6.73 5.68
C GLY A 74 -12.55 7.23 4.46
N ARG A 75 -12.24 8.42 3.99
CA ARG A 75 -12.91 9.04 2.83
C ARG A 75 -12.15 8.77 1.54
N LEU A 76 -12.88 8.80 0.45
CA LEU A 76 -12.35 8.85 -0.91
C LEU A 76 -12.32 10.31 -1.36
N TYR A 77 -11.24 10.76 -1.97
CA TYR A 77 -11.01 12.16 -2.37
C TYR A 77 -10.75 12.24 -3.85
N SER A 78 -11.26 13.29 -4.52
CA SER A 78 -10.70 13.68 -5.81
C SER A 78 -9.24 14.09 -5.63
N TRP A 79 -8.43 14.04 -6.69
CA TRP A 79 -7.02 14.41 -6.58
C TRP A 79 -6.80 15.85 -6.11
N ASN A 80 -7.63 16.78 -6.63
CA ASN A 80 -7.55 18.19 -6.22
C ASN A 80 -7.83 18.38 -4.71
N ALA A 81 -8.82 17.66 -4.19
CA ALA A 81 -9.09 17.65 -2.75
C ALA A 81 -7.96 16.99 -1.96
N ALA A 82 -7.42 15.86 -2.44
CA ALA A 82 -6.34 15.10 -1.79
C ALA A 82 -5.07 15.94 -1.59
N ARG A 83 -4.74 16.83 -2.54
CA ARG A 83 -3.53 17.67 -2.46
C ARG A 83 -3.47 18.59 -1.25
N SER A 84 -4.62 18.99 -0.72
CA SER A 84 -4.74 19.89 0.44
C SER A 84 -5.43 19.23 1.64
N ALA A 85 -5.75 17.94 1.55
CA ALA A 85 -6.50 17.26 2.59
C ALA A 85 -5.64 16.88 3.82
N CYS A 86 -4.34 16.68 3.67
CA CYS A 86 -3.47 16.33 4.79
C CYS A 86 -3.40 17.47 5.83
N PRO A 87 -3.33 17.13 7.13
CA PRO A 87 -3.19 18.15 8.18
C PRO A 87 -1.82 18.85 8.14
N ALA A 88 -1.66 19.91 8.93
CA ALA A 88 -0.40 20.63 9.03
C ALA A 88 0.75 19.67 9.35
N ASP A 89 1.95 19.93 8.78
CA ASP A 89 3.16 19.12 8.87
C ASP A 89 3.08 17.73 8.20
N TRP A 90 1.94 17.42 7.58
CA TRP A 90 1.72 16.22 6.77
C TRP A 90 1.43 16.59 5.32
N ARG A 91 1.76 15.69 4.41
CA ARG A 91 1.55 15.91 2.98
C ARG A 91 1.07 14.66 2.26
N LEU A 92 0.46 14.86 1.10
CA LEU A 92 0.16 13.79 0.17
C LEU A 92 1.49 13.24 -0.39
N PRO A 93 1.76 11.93 -0.31
CA PRO A 93 3.03 11.35 -0.75
C PRO A 93 3.22 11.49 -2.26
N SER A 94 4.45 11.73 -2.69
CA SER A 94 4.86 11.68 -4.08
C SER A 94 5.01 10.23 -4.58
N LYS A 95 5.10 10.06 -5.91
CA LYS A 95 5.45 8.77 -6.53
C LYS A 95 6.78 8.22 -5.97
N ALA A 96 7.80 9.08 -5.84
CA ALA A 96 9.11 8.69 -5.33
C ALA A 96 9.08 8.21 -3.87
N GLU A 97 8.21 8.80 -3.04
CA GLU A 97 8.02 8.35 -1.66
C GLU A 97 7.33 6.99 -1.57
N PHE A 98 6.36 6.70 -2.43
CA PHE A 98 5.82 5.35 -2.56
C PHE A 98 6.86 4.33 -3.02
N GLU A 99 7.73 4.68 -3.96
CA GLU A 99 8.84 3.81 -4.37
C GLU A 99 9.81 3.56 -3.22
N THR A 100 10.09 4.59 -2.40
CA THR A 100 10.91 4.45 -1.19
C THR A 100 10.24 3.55 -0.15
N LEU A 101 8.92 3.71 0.05
CA LEU A 101 8.13 2.81 0.89
C LEU A 101 8.25 1.35 0.42
N PHE A 102 8.13 1.10 -0.88
CA PHE A 102 8.21 -0.27 -1.40
C PHE A 102 9.59 -0.89 -1.18
N ARG A 103 10.67 -0.12 -1.37
CA ARG A 103 12.04 -0.59 -1.06
C ARG A 103 12.20 -0.88 0.43
N ALA A 104 11.69 0.01 1.29
CA ALA A 104 11.79 -0.14 2.74
C ALA A 104 11.09 -1.40 3.26
N VAL A 105 9.95 -1.78 2.64
CA VAL A 105 9.28 -3.04 2.98
C VAL A 105 9.86 -4.26 2.24
N GLY A 106 11.00 -4.12 1.57
CA GLY A 106 11.67 -5.21 0.86
C GLY A 106 10.95 -5.64 -0.42
N GLY A 107 10.22 -4.74 -1.06
CA GLY A 107 9.70 -4.91 -2.40
C GLY A 107 10.80 -4.76 -3.45
N THR A 108 10.69 -5.52 -4.53
CA THR A 108 11.60 -5.43 -5.67
C THR A 108 10.87 -4.98 -6.92
N GLN A 109 11.46 -4.01 -7.63
CA GLN A 109 10.88 -3.52 -8.89
C GLN A 109 10.95 -4.60 -9.96
N ASP A 110 9.87 -4.79 -10.69
CA ASP A 110 9.81 -5.74 -11.81
C ASP A 110 10.67 -5.23 -12.98
N LYS A 111 11.50 -6.10 -13.56
CA LYS A 111 12.44 -5.74 -14.63
C LYS A 111 11.77 -5.46 -15.97
N GLU A 112 10.61 -6.09 -16.21
CA GLU A 112 9.84 -5.94 -17.45
C GLU A 112 8.78 -4.85 -17.36
N ASN A 113 8.37 -4.50 -16.13
CA ASN A 113 7.37 -3.48 -15.87
C ASN A 113 7.71 -2.66 -14.62
N GLU A 114 8.39 -1.55 -14.82
CA GLU A 114 8.85 -0.64 -13.77
C GLU A 114 7.74 -0.11 -12.84
N LYS A 115 6.47 -0.20 -13.27
CA LYS A 115 5.31 0.20 -12.45
C LYS A 115 4.99 -0.82 -11.36
N LYS A 116 5.49 -2.06 -11.46
CA LYS A 116 5.21 -3.16 -10.55
C LYS A 116 6.32 -3.35 -9.52
N TRP A 117 5.91 -3.60 -8.28
CA TRP A 117 6.77 -3.86 -7.14
C TRP A 117 6.38 -5.19 -6.49
N MET A 118 7.19 -6.21 -6.71
CA MET A 118 6.96 -7.58 -6.25
C MET A 118 7.11 -7.67 -4.73
N GLY A 119 6.17 -8.35 -4.07
CA GLY A 119 6.19 -8.59 -2.62
C GLY A 119 5.74 -7.42 -1.75
N ALA A 120 5.81 -6.17 -2.22
CA ALA A 120 5.41 -5.00 -1.43
C ALA A 120 3.90 -5.03 -1.09
N GLY A 121 3.06 -5.46 -2.04
CA GLY A 121 1.61 -5.46 -1.85
C GLY A 121 1.16 -6.33 -0.69
N THR A 122 1.71 -7.53 -0.53
CA THR A 122 1.36 -8.42 0.60
C THR A 122 1.70 -7.80 1.95
N LYS A 123 2.84 -7.14 2.06
CA LYS A 123 3.35 -6.57 3.31
C LYS A 123 2.64 -5.28 3.74
N LEU A 124 2.01 -4.59 2.78
CA LEU A 124 1.28 -3.34 3.02
C LEU A 124 -0.22 -3.54 3.23
N LYS A 125 -0.80 -4.61 2.67
CA LYS A 125 -2.22 -4.92 2.82
C LYS A 125 -2.54 -5.34 4.25
N SER A 126 -3.72 -4.91 4.74
CA SER A 126 -4.30 -5.38 6.00
C SER A 126 -4.48 -6.90 6.02
N THR A 127 -4.46 -7.48 7.23
CA THR A 127 -4.63 -8.92 7.48
C THR A 127 -6.09 -9.39 7.32
N SER A 128 -7.02 -8.47 7.07
CA SER A 128 -8.46 -8.76 6.91
C SER A 128 -9.13 -7.77 5.96
N GLY A 129 -10.36 -8.10 5.55
CA GLY A 129 -11.22 -7.24 4.72
C GLY A 129 -11.07 -7.44 3.22
N TRP A 130 -10.05 -8.16 2.76
CA TRP A 130 -9.84 -8.44 1.35
C TRP A 130 -10.67 -9.64 0.91
N LYS A 131 -11.52 -9.43 -0.09
CA LYS A 131 -12.38 -10.48 -0.68
C LYS A 131 -11.59 -11.30 -1.68
N SER A 132 -11.76 -12.62 -1.64
CA SER A 132 -11.36 -13.52 -2.72
C SER A 132 -12.61 -13.89 -3.53
N SER A 133 -12.58 -13.68 -4.83
CA SER A 133 -13.63 -14.21 -5.71
C SER A 133 -12.99 -14.75 -6.98
N ALA A 134 -13.67 -15.72 -7.60
CA ALA A 134 -13.27 -16.23 -8.92
C ALA A 134 -13.21 -15.09 -9.96
N LYS A 135 -14.05 -14.05 -9.83
CA LYS A 135 -14.00 -12.84 -10.68
C LYS A 135 -12.80 -11.95 -10.37
N GLY A 136 -12.47 -11.74 -9.09
CA GLY A 136 -11.26 -11.01 -8.69
C GLY A 136 -9.99 -11.75 -9.06
N LEU A 137 -9.99 -13.09 -8.94
CA LEU A 137 -8.91 -13.94 -9.42
C LEU A 137 -8.73 -13.83 -10.94
N ALA A 138 -9.81 -13.90 -11.72
CA ALA A 138 -9.74 -13.79 -13.18
C ALA A 138 -9.18 -12.43 -13.62
N PHE A 139 -9.54 -11.34 -12.94
CA PHE A 139 -9.06 -10.00 -13.24
C PHE A 139 -7.61 -9.80 -12.79
N GLY A 140 -7.25 -10.21 -11.58
CA GLY A 140 -5.87 -10.13 -11.05
C GLY A 140 -4.89 -11.01 -11.83
N LEU A 141 -5.32 -12.22 -12.25
CA LEU A 141 -4.54 -13.11 -13.11
C LEU A 141 -4.41 -12.56 -14.54
N ALA A 142 -5.45 -11.93 -15.10
CA ALA A 142 -5.36 -11.29 -16.41
C ALA A 142 -4.33 -10.18 -16.46
N LEU A 143 -4.08 -9.49 -15.33
CA LEU A 143 -3.03 -8.49 -15.20
C LEU A 143 -1.63 -9.07 -14.91
N ALA A 144 -1.57 -10.30 -14.35
CA ALA A 144 -0.34 -10.93 -13.89
C ALA A 144 0.19 -12.02 -14.85
N MET A 145 -0.64 -12.55 -15.76
CA MET A 145 -0.26 -13.64 -16.65
C MET A 145 0.38 -13.14 -17.95
N PRO A 146 1.49 -13.76 -18.39
CA PRO A 146 2.01 -13.58 -19.73
C PRO A 146 0.94 -13.97 -20.79
N ALA A 147 0.94 -13.27 -21.92
CA ALA A 147 -0.08 -13.38 -22.97
C ALA A 147 -0.28 -14.81 -23.56
N HIS A 148 0.68 -15.70 -23.36
CA HIS A 148 0.65 -17.08 -23.89
C HIS A 148 -0.08 -18.11 -22.99
N ILE A 149 -0.48 -17.74 -21.77
CA ILE A 149 -1.16 -18.66 -20.84
C ILE A 149 -2.70 -18.42 -20.80
N LYS A 150 -3.24 -17.62 -21.70
CA LYS A 150 -4.68 -17.33 -21.79
C LYS A 150 -5.52 -18.47 -22.42
N SER A 151 -5.17 -19.74 -22.21
CA SER A 151 -5.98 -20.85 -22.72
C SER A 151 -7.17 -21.15 -21.78
N LYS A 152 -8.32 -21.45 -22.37
CA LYS A 152 -9.58 -21.80 -21.66
C LYS A 152 -9.45 -22.97 -20.68
N ASP A 153 -8.43 -23.80 -20.81
CA ASP A 153 -8.24 -25.02 -20.03
C ASP A 153 -7.44 -24.78 -18.73
N GLY A 154 -6.65 -23.69 -18.65
CA GLY A 154 -5.93 -23.29 -17.42
C GLY A 154 -6.83 -22.70 -16.32
N LEU A 155 -8.09 -22.38 -16.64
CA LEU A 155 -9.03 -21.71 -15.74
C LEU A 155 -9.99 -22.65 -14.99
N LYS A 156 -9.99 -23.96 -15.29
CA LYS A 156 -10.97 -24.90 -14.73
C LYS A 156 -10.75 -25.25 -13.26
N ASN A 157 -9.56 -25.01 -12.69
CA ASN A 157 -9.22 -25.36 -11.30
C ASN A 157 -8.93 -24.15 -10.41
N LEU A 158 -9.38 -22.95 -10.79
CA LEU A 158 -9.15 -21.74 -9.96
C LEU A 158 -10.00 -21.71 -8.69
N SER A 159 -11.10 -22.45 -8.63
CA SER A 159 -11.94 -22.55 -7.43
C SER A 159 -11.27 -23.27 -6.26
N ASP A 160 -10.26 -24.11 -6.54
CA ASP A 160 -9.56 -24.92 -5.54
C ASP A 160 -8.29 -24.24 -4.98
N LEU A 161 -7.85 -23.13 -5.59
CA LEU A 161 -6.78 -22.32 -5.02
C LEU A 161 -7.35 -21.37 -3.97
N SER A 162 -7.31 -21.77 -2.72
CA SER A 162 -7.54 -20.88 -1.57
C SER A 162 -6.34 -19.92 -1.43
N ILE A 163 -6.21 -18.99 -2.38
CA ILE A 163 -5.20 -17.94 -2.30
C ILE A 163 -5.71 -16.91 -1.29
N SER A 164 -5.07 -16.79 -0.15
CA SER A 164 -5.36 -15.71 0.80
C SER A 164 -5.23 -14.37 0.06
N SER A 165 -6.32 -13.62 0.06
CA SER A 165 -6.38 -12.28 -0.55
C SER A 165 -5.86 -11.21 0.39
N ASN A 166 -5.82 -11.52 1.70
CA ASN A 166 -5.31 -10.62 2.74
C ASN A 166 -3.80 -10.46 2.64
N GLY A 167 -3.31 -9.36 3.21
CA GLY A 167 -1.89 -9.13 3.42
C GLY A 167 -1.37 -9.76 4.70
N THR A 168 -0.10 -9.54 4.96
CA THR A 168 0.59 -9.89 6.22
C THR A 168 0.72 -8.67 7.14
N ASP A 169 0.61 -7.46 6.56
CA ASP A 169 0.73 -6.16 7.26
C ASP A 169 1.99 -6.06 8.14
N ASP A 170 3.11 -6.60 7.65
CA ASP A 170 4.37 -6.75 8.39
C ASP A 170 4.90 -5.43 8.98
N TYR A 171 4.43 -4.29 8.44
CA TYR A 171 4.89 -2.96 8.79
C TYR A 171 3.78 -2.08 9.39
N SER A 172 2.64 -2.64 9.74
CA SER A 172 1.48 -1.88 10.28
C SER A 172 1.03 -0.72 9.38
N PHE A 173 1.23 -0.85 8.06
CA PHE A 173 0.70 0.13 7.10
C PHE A 173 -0.82 -0.02 6.94
N THR A 174 -1.36 -1.21 7.10
CA THR A 174 -2.78 -1.56 7.18
C THR A 174 -3.61 -1.01 6.01
N ALA A 175 -3.18 -1.25 4.77
CA ALA A 175 -3.96 -0.84 3.60
C ALA A 175 -5.28 -1.60 3.54
N LEU A 176 -6.40 -0.90 3.75
CA LEU A 176 -7.75 -1.44 3.69
C LEU A 176 -8.30 -1.37 2.26
N PRO A 177 -9.04 -2.39 1.78
CA PRO A 177 -9.62 -2.41 0.43
C PRO A 177 -10.90 -1.55 0.36
N ALA A 178 -10.72 -0.23 0.41
CA ALA A 178 -11.79 0.76 0.45
C ALA A 178 -12.58 0.88 -0.87
N GLY A 179 -12.08 0.29 -1.95
CA GLY A 179 -12.63 0.52 -3.28
C GLY A 179 -12.29 1.91 -3.82
N ILE A 180 -13.02 2.32 -4.83
CA ILE A 180 -12.86 3.61 -5.51
C ILE A 180 -14.23 4.22 -5.84
N LYS A 181 -14.25 5.54 -6.10
CA LYS A 181 -15.37 6.24 -6.70
C LYS A 181 -14.98 6.73 -8.10
N GLU A 182 -15.65 6.20 -9.10
CA GLU A 182 -15.66 6.73 -10.46
C GLU A 182 -16.97 7.47 -10.69
N VAL A 183 -17.72 7.16 -11.72
CA VAL A 183 -19.13 7.55 -11.82
C VAL A 183 -19.94 6.85 -10.72
N TYR A 184 -19.60 5.59 -10.46
CA TYR A 184 -20.17 4.76 -9.41
C TYR A 184 -19.09 4.31 -8.44
N TYR A 185 -19.51 3.86 -7.25
CA TYR A 185 -18.62 3.20 -6.28
C TYR A 185 -18.35 1.76 -6.71
N ASN A 186 -17.07 1.38 -6.75
CA ASN A 186 -16.64 0.08 -7.26
C ASN A 186 -15.55 -0.53 -6.39
N TYR A 187 -15.40 -1.86 -6.44
CA TYR A 187 -14.24 -2.64 -5.97
C TYR A 187 -13.98 -2.62 -4.46
N GLU A 188 -14.99 -2.30 -3.61
CA GLU A 188 -14.87 -2.47 -2.16
C GLU A 188 -14.56 -3.95 -1.83
N GLY A 189 -13.56 -4.15 -0.99
CA GLY A 189 -13.04 -5.48 -0.66
C GLY A 189 -12.00 -6.00 -1.65
N PHE A 190 -11.78 -5.35 -2.80
CA PHE A 190 -10.84 -5.79 -3.83
C PHE A 190 -9.70 -4.83 -4.10
N TYR A 191 -9.92 -3.52 -3.99
CA TYR A 191 -8.94 -2.48 -4.29
C TYR A 191 -8.67 -1.61 -3.08
N ALA A 192 -7.38 -1.34 -2.82
CA ALA A 192 -6.93 -0.21 -2.05
C ALA A 192 -6.10 0.69 -2.98
N GLU A 193 -6.57 1.90 -3.19
CA GLU A 193 -5.92 2.88 -4.05
C GLU A 193 -5.67 4.17 -3.30
N PHE A 194 -4.43 4.67 -3.41
CA PHE A 194 -4.00 5.86 -2.69
C PHE A 194 -3.43 6.89 -3.66
N TRP A 195 -3.92 8.11 -3.58
CA TRP A 195 -3.39 9.21 -4.36
C TRP A 195 -1.91 9.49 -4.08
N SER A 196 -1.19 9.83 -5.14
CA SER A 196 0.12 10.48 -5.08
C SER A 196 -0.02 11.95 -5.48
N SER A 197 0.83 12.81 -4.93
CA SER A 197 0.90 14.23 -5.32
C SER A 197 1.50 14.45 -6.72
N THR A 198 2.07 13.40 -7.34
CA THR A 198 2.75 13.46 -8.63
C THR A 198 1.75 13.32 -9.77
N GLU A 199 1.75 14.29 -10.68
CA GLU A 199 0.97 14.25 -11.93
C GLU A 199 1.60 13.30 -12.95
N VAL A 200 0.77 12.72 -13.81
CA VAL A 200 1.26 11.97 -14.97
C VAL A 200 1.57 12.94 -16.10
N ASN A 201 2.86 13.13 -16.37
CA ASN A 201 3.31 13.91 -17.52
C ASN A 201 3.21 13.03 -18.78
N SER A 202 2.14 13.22 -19.54
CA SER A 202 1.92 12.53 -20.80
C SER A 202 1.18 13.46 -21.75
N GLU A 203 1.65 13.59 -22.96
CA GLU A 203 0.99 14.35 -24.02
C GLU A 203 -0.44 13.85 -24.28
N PHE A 204 -0.70 12.56 -24.05
CA PHE A 204 -2.02 11.94 -24.19
C PHE A 204 -2.93 12.14 -22.97
N ALA A 205 -2.40 12.49 -21.81
CA ALA A 205 -3.17 12.60 -20.57
C ALA A 205 -3.77 14.01 -20.37
N ASN A 206 -3.41 15.00 -21.17
CA ASN A 206 -3.86 16.42 -21.08
C ASN A 206 -3.88 16.93 -19.62
N ASN A 207 -2.89 16.53 -18.81
CA ASN A 207 -2.81 16.81 -17.37
C ASN A 207 -4.03 16.33 -16.54
N ALA A 208 -4.87 15.46 -17.09
CA ALA A 208 -6.07 14.96 -16.43
C ALA A 208 -5.77 13.78 -15.47
N GLN A 209 -4.52 13.29 -15.42
CA GLN A 209 -4.15 12.11 -14.62
C GLN A 209 -3.08 12.44 -13.56
N ALA A 210 -3.15 11.70 -12.46
CA ALA A 210 -2.12 11.68 -11.43
C ALA A 210 -1.77 10.23 -11.09
N TYR A 211 -0.57 10.02 -10.52
CA TYR A 211 -0.15 8.70 -10.06
C TYR A 211 -0.94 8.28 -8.81
N LYS A 212 -1.10 6.97 -8.68
CA LYS A 212 -1.65 6.31 -7.50
C LYS A 212 -0.88 5.06 -7.16
N LEU A 213 -0.85 4.71 -5.89
CA LEU A 213 -0.56 3.35 -5.44
C LEU A 213 -1.81 2.50 -5.62
N HIS A 214 -1.69 1.36 -6.28
CA HIS A 214 -2.75 0.38 -6.49
C HIS A 214 -2.35 -0.97 -5.88
N LEU A 215 -3.15 -1.43 -4.94
CA LEU A 215 -3.11 -2.76 -4.35
C LEU A 215 -4.40 -3.48 -4.70
N VAL A 216 -4.30 -4.70 -5.22
CA VAL A 216 -5.45 -5.47 -5.68
C VAL A 216 -5.44 -6.89 -5.13
N SER A 217 -6.62 -7.39 -4.77
CA SER A 217 -6.83 -8.79 -4.43
C SER A 217 -6.89 -9.65 -5.71
N PRO A 218 -6.23 -10.83 -5.76
CA PRO A 218 -5.42 -11.45 -4.72
C PRO A 218 -3.90 -11.25 -4.90
N THR A 219 -3.46 -10.25 -5.68
CA THR A 219 -2.05 -10.10 -6.05
C THR A 219 -1.16 -9.71 -4.86
N LYS A 220 0.12 -10.08 -4.95
CA LYS A 220 1.16 -9.76 -3.97
C LYS A 220 1.94 -8.49 -4.35
N THR A 221 1.61 -7.89 -5.49
CA THR A 221 2.29 -6.72 -6.05
C THR A 221 1.67 -5.42 -5.58
N ALA A 222 2.50 -4.39 -5.46
CA ALA A 222 2.07 -3.00 -5.48
C ALA A 222 2.34 -2.42 -6.87
N VAL A 223 1.46 -1.55 -7.36
CA VAL A 223 1.60 -0.94 -8.69
C VAL A 223 1.48 0.57 -8.57
N LEU A 224 2.39 1.30 -9.24
CA LEU A 224 2.29 2.76 -9.40
C LEU A 224 1.88 3.07 -10.84
N ASN A 225 0.65 3.54 -11.01
CA ASN A 225 0.12 3.91 -12.33
C ASN A 225 -0.74 5.16 -12.24
N GLY A 226 -1.07 5.73 -13.41
CA GLY A 226 -1.94 6.90 -13.50
C GLY A 226 -3.42 6.55 -13.50
N THR A 227 -4.23 7.49 -13.00
CA THR A 227 -5.69 7.49 -13.15
C THR A 227 -6.23 8.91 -13.23
N PHE A 228 -7.49 9.08 -13.62
CA PHE A 228 -8.12 10.39 -13.76
C PHE A 228 -8.31 11.10 -12.43
N LYS A 229 -7.99 12.39 -12.38
CA LYS A 229 -8.01 13.24 -11.18
C LYS A 229 -9.39 13.42 -10.54
N GLU A 230 -10.46 13.24 -11.32
CA GLU A 230 -11.84 13.31 -10.83
C GLU A 230 -12.27 12.06 -10.03
N PHE A 231 -11.54 10.95 -10.12
CA PHE A 231 -11.86 9.75 -9.35
C PHE A 231 -11.64 9.97 -7.85
N GLY A 232 -12.43 9.27 -7.04
CA GLY A 232 -12.28 9.27 -5.59
C GLY A 232 -11.41 8.10 -5.13
N LEU A 233 -10.24 8.40 -4.56
CA LEU A 233 -9.33 7.42 -3.97
C LEU A 233 -9.00 7.78 -2.52
N SER A 234 -8.50 6.81 -1.76
CA SER A 234 -8.04 7.02 -0.39
C SER A 234 -6.81 7.94 -0.33
N VAL A 235 -6.58 8.54 0.83
CA VAL A 235 -5.40 9.34 1.14
C VAL A 235 -4.66 8.77 2.34
N ARG A 236 -3.36 8.62 2.21
CA ARG A 236 -2.40 8.32 3.29
C ARG A 236 -1.39 9.43 3.34
N CYS A 237 -1.46 10.26 4.36
CA CYS A 237 -0.49 11.33 4.52
C CYS A 237 0.84 10.80 5.05
N VAL A 238 1.91 11.52 4.72
CA VAL A 238 3.28 11.21 5.11
C VAL A 238 3.96 12.46 5.66
N ARG A 239 4.91 12.28 6.57
CA ARG A 239 5.86 13.31 7.01
C ARG A 239 7.27 12.72 7.15
N ASP A 240 8.25 13.61 7.26
CA ASP A 240 9.66 13.26 7.50
C ASP A 240 9.91 12.86 8.95
#